data_43829429cb54c059dc6fa716f07e9aa7
#
_entry.id   43829429cb54c059dc6fa716f07e9aa7
#
_cell.length_a   1.000
_cell.length_b   1.000
_cell.length_c   1.000
_cell.angle_alpha   90.00
_cell.angle_beta   90.00
_cell.angle_gamma   90.00
#
_symmetry.space_group_name_H-M   'P 1'
#
loop_
_entity.id
_entity.type
_entity.pdbx_description
1 polymer ?
#
loop_
_entity_poly.entity_id
_entity_poly.type
_entity_poly.pdbx_seq_one_letter_code
_entity_poly.pdbx_strand_id
1 'polypeptide(L)'
;DVIKNLRNEIILIKGSRNFEFDTVSERLELKVHETILEINLNALVGNLNYYRSKLKPETKIVCMVKAFAYGAGSYEVAKTLQEHRVDYQAVAVADEGSELRKAGITGSIIIMNPEMTAFKTLFDYKLEPEVYSFHLLDALIKEAEKEGITNFPIHIKLDTGMHRLGFAPEDVPALIKRLKGQNAVIPRSVFSHMVGSDSEQFDAFTRKQIAAFEEASTLLQNAFPHKILRHICNSAGIERFPEAQYDMVRLGIGLYGVSPIDNSIINNVSTLKTTILRYATCRPMIRWATVVKVI
;
A
#
# COMPACT_ATOMS: atom_id res chain seq x y z
N ASP A 1 -44.28 0.95 -5.56
CA ASP A 1 -44.89 1.21 -4.23
C ASP A 1 -44.81 0.06 -3.23
N VAL A 2 -44.43 -1.16 -3.65
CA VAL A 2 -44.21 -2.30 -2.73
C VAL A 2 -43.06 -2.04 -1.76
N ILE A 3 -42.02 -1.35 -2.21
CA ILE A 3 -40.82 -1.04 -1.43
C ILE A 3 -41.11 -0.16 -0.19
N LYS A 4 -42.08 0.73 -0.24
CA LYS A 4 -42.43 1.65 0.86
C LYS A 4 -43.05 0.98 2.10
N ASN A 5 -43.47 -0.26 1.98
CA ASN A 5 -44.12 -1.00 3.06
C ASN A 5 -43.25 -2.08 3.72
N LEU A 6 -42.03 -2.26 3.24
CA LEU A 6 -41.09 -3.23 3.83
C LEU A 6 -40.46 -2.63 5.09
N ARG A 7 -40.72 -3.23 6.26
CA ARG A 7 -40.12 -2.85 7.54
C ARG A 7 -39.73 -4.09 8.32
N ASN A 8 -38.53 -4.09 8.87
CA ASN A 8 -37.97 -5.19 9.66
C ASN A 8 -37.92 -6.55 8.92
N GLU A 9 -37.72 -6.52 7.62
CA GLU A 9 -37.66 -7.70 6.76
C GLU A 9 -36.22 -7.95 6.32
N ILE A 10 -35.86 -9.25 6.18
CA ILE A 10 -34.62 -9.65 5.51
C ILE A 10 -34.96 -9.90 4.05
N ILE A 11 -34.41 -9.11 3.15
CA ILE A 11 -34.71 -9.18 1.71
C ILE A 11 -33.53 -9.83 1.00
N LEU A 12 -33.79 -11.02 0.40
CA LEU A 12 -32.83 -11.69 -0.47
C LEU A 12 -33.08 -11.30 -1.93
N ILE A 13 -32.14 -10.58 -2.52
CA ILE A 13 -32.15 -10.25 -3.94
C ILE A 13 -31.26 -11.26 -4.66
N LYS A 14 -31.85 -12.09 -5.55
CA LYS A 14 -31.16 -13.16 -6.26
C LYS A 14 -31.50 -13.13 -7.75
N GLY A 15 -30.46 -13.20 -8.60
CA GLY A 15 -30.60 -13.27 -10.04
C GLY A 15 -29.28 -13.38 -10.78
N SER A 16 -29.33 -13.42 -12.11
CA SER A 16 -28.15 -13.41 -12.96
C SER A 16 -27.43 -12.05 -12.88
N ARG A 17 -26.11 -12.06 -13.00
CA ARG A 17 -25.26 -10.85 -13.01
C ARG A 17 -25.67 -9.81 -14.07
N ASN A 18 -26.40 -10.21 -15.11
CA ASN A 18 -26.85 -9.33 -16.17
C ASN A 18 -28.05 -8.42 -15.78
N PHE A 19 -28.62 -8.59 -14.58
CA PHE A 19 -29.82 -7.83 -14.15
C PHE A 19 -29.49 -6.63 -13.24
N GLU A 20 -28.22 -6.29 -13.02
CA GLU A 20 -27.79 -5.12 -12.22
C GLU A 20 -28.59 -4.97 -10.90
N PHE A 21 -28.75 -6.08 -10.16
CA PHE A 21 -29.50 -6.08 -8.88
C PHE A 21 -28.92 -5.17 -7.81
N ASP A 22 -27.68 -4.73 -7.99
CA ASP A 22 -27.06 -3.70 -7.14
C ASP A 22 -27.88 -2.42 -7.16
N THR A 23 -28.46 -2.03 -8.29
CA THR A 23 -29.34 -0.86 -8.39
C THR A 23 -30.66 -1.03 -7.62
N VAL A 24 -31.11 -2.27 -7.46
CA VAL A 24 -32.31 -2.60 -6.64
C VAL A 24 -31.95 -2.53 -5.16
N SER A 25 -30.79 -3.06 -4.77
CA SER A 25 -30.26 -2.98 -3.40
C SER A 25 -30.12 -1.54 -2.96
N GLU A 26 -29.50 -0.68 -3.78
CA GLU A 26 -29.35 0.75 -3.53
C GLU A 26 -30.68 1.49 -3.31
N ARG A 27 -31.77 1.05 -3.96
CA ARG A 27 -33.11 1.62 -3.77
C ARG A 27 -33.80 1.15 -2.50
N LEU A 28 -33.38 0.00 -1.97
CA LEU A 28 -33.91 -0.59 -0.74
C LEU A 28 -33.15 -0.12 0.50
N GLU A 29 -31.91 0.34 0.32
CA GLU A 29 -31.10 0.88 1.41
C GLU A 29 -31.73 2.14 1.99
N LEU A 30 -31.84 2.17 3.32
CA LEU A 30 -32.22 3.36 4.05
C LEU A 30 -31.06 4.35 4.00
N LYS A 31 -31.11 5.34 3.10
CA LYS A 31 -30.10 6.39 3.02
C LYS A 31 -30.20 7.28 4.25
N VAL A 32 -29.34 7.00 5.23
CA VAL A 32 -29.29 7.79 6.49
C VAL A 32 -28.45 9.06 6.30
N HIS A 33 -27.54 9.06 5.31
CA HIS A 33 -26.62 10.18 5.04
C HIS A 33 -26.74 10.64 3.59
N GLU A 34 -26.74 11.97 3.40
CA GLU A 34 -26.76 12.60 2.07
C GLU A 34 -25.34 12.78 1.49
N THR A 35 -24.30 12.63 2.32
CA THR A 35 -22.91 12.67 1.89
C THR A 35 -22.37 11.24 1.82
N ILE A 36 -21.97 10.82 0.63
CA ILE A 36 -21.56 9.45 0.32
C ILE A 36 -20.19 9.48 -0.36
N LEU A 37 -19.27 8.63 0.10
CA LEU A 37 -18.03 8.31 -0.62
C LEU A 37 -18.23 6.99 -1.35
N GLU A 38 -18.33 7.05 -2.67
CA GLU A 38 -18.41 5.86 -3.51
C GLU A 38 -17.02 5.39 -3.90
N ILE A 39 -16.76 4.08 -3.77
CA ILE A 39 -15.50 3.45 -4.18
C ILE A 39 -15.78 2.48 -5.32
N ASN A 40 -15.11 2.70 -6.45
CA ASN A 40 -15.24 1.88 -7.65
C ASN A 40 -14.10 0.84 -7.71
N LEU A 41 -14.38 -0.38 -7.26
CA LEU A 41 -13.39 -1.47 -7.26
C LEU A 41 -13.02 -1.92 -8.68
N ASN A 42 -13.91 -1.79 -9.67
CA ASN A 42 -13.58 -2.08 -11.07
C ASN A 42 -12.56 -1.08 -11.62
N ALA A 43 -12.69 0.20 -11.25
CA ALA A 43 -11.70 1.22 -11.59
C ALA A 43 -10.34 0.92 -10.94
N LEU A 44 -10.33 0.49 -9.68
CA LEU A 44 -9.12 0.05 -8.98
C LEU A 44 -8.44 -1.12 -9.70
N VAL A 45 -9.20 -2.12 -10.12
CA VAL A 45 -8.69 -3.26 -10.91
C VAL A 45 -8.17 -2.80 -12.28
N GLY A 46 -8.86 -1.88 -12.94
CA GLY A 46 -8.40 -1.27 -14.19
C GLY A 46 -7.03 -0.61 -14.01
N ASN A 47 -6.85 0.17 -12.94
CA ASN A 47 -5.57 0.80 -12.61
C ASN A 47 -4.48 -0.24 -12.28
N LEU A 48 -4.80 -1.28 -11.51
CA LEU A 48 -3.87 -2.40 -11.25
C LEU A 48 -3.39 -3.03 -12.56
N ASN A 49 -4.29 -3.30 -13.49
CA ASN A 49 -3.95 -3.91 -14.78
C ASN A 49 -3.13 -2.97 -15.66
N TYR A 50 -3.43 -1.66 -15.64
CA TYR A 50 -2.60 -0.66 -16.32
C TYR A 50 -1.15 -0.72 -15.80
N TYR A 51 -0.92 -0.66 -14.49
CA TYR A 51 0.43 -0.74 -13.94
C TYR A 51 1.08 -2.09 -14.21
N ARG A 52 0.35 -3.20 -14.15
CA ARG A 52 0.86 -4.52 -14.52
C ARG A 52 1.36 -4.56 -15.97
N SER A 53 0.69 -3.90 -16.89
CA SER A 53 1.12 -3.84 -18.30
C SER A 53 2.46 -3.11 -18.51
N LYS A 54 2.92 -2.35 -17.52
CA LYS A 54 4.23 -1.66 -17.53
C LYS A 54 5.35 -2.51 -16.92
N LEU A 55 5.03 -3.63 -16.29
CA LEU A 55 6.00 -4.47 -15.61
C LEU A 55 6.56 -5.56 -16.53
N LYS A 56 7.77 -5.99 -16.25
CA LYS A 56 8.30 -7.22 -16.80
C LYS A 56 7.52 -8.41 -16.25
N PRO A 57 7.38 -9.52 -17.00
CA PRO A 57 6.58 -10.68 -16.59
C PRO A 57 6.94 -11.26 -15.21
N GLU A 58 8.22 -11.20 -14.83
CA GLU A 58 8.75 -11.72 -13.57
C GLU A 58 8.67 -10.72 -12.41
N THR A 59 8.39 -9.44 -12.69
CA THR A 59 8.37 -8.40 -11.66
C THR A 59 7.12 -8.51 -10.81
N LYS A 60 7.32 -8.70 -9.51
CA LYS A 60 6.26 -8.77 -8.50
C LYS A 60 5.68 -7.41 -8.18
N ILE A 61 4.46 -7.40 -7.64
CA ILE A 61 3.79 -6.17 -7.26
C ILE A 61 3.38 -6.19 -5.79
N VAL A 62 3.73 -5.12 -5.09
CA VAL A 62 3.20 -4.78 -3.76
C VAL A 62 2.14 -3.71 -3.93
N CYS A 63 0.91 -3.94 -3.48
CA CYS A 63 -0.14 -2.94 -3.44
C CYS A 63 -0.26 -2.34 -2.04
N MET A 64 -0.25 -1.00 -1.95
CA MET A 64 -0.35 -0.29 -0.68
C MET A 64 -1.81 -0.20 -0.24
N VAL A 65 -2.14 -0.76 0.93
CA VAL A 65 -3.49 -0.78 1.53
C VAL A 65 -3.52 -0.02 2.88
N LYS A 66 -2.45 0.70 3.18
CA LYS A 66 -2.28 1.46 4.42
C LYS A 66 -3.30 2.60 4.56
N ALA A 67 -3.49 3.08 5.80
CA ALA A 67 -4.39 4.17 6.13
C ALA A 67 -5.82 3.90 5.60
N PHE A 68 -6.35 2.73 5.97
CA PHE A 68 -7.68 2.30 5.55
C PHE A 68 -7.84 2.27 4.01
N ALA A 69 -6.80 1.75 3.32
CA ALA A 69 -6.70 1.77 1.86
C ALA A 69 -6.86 3.20 1.29
N TYR A 70 -6.09 4.16 1.84
CA TYR A 70 -6.21 5.59 1.51
C TYR A 70 -7.63 6.14 1.69
N GLY A 71 -8.38 5.59 2.65
CA GLY A 71 -9.77 5.96 2.93
C GLY A 71 -10.82 5.22 2.10
N ALA A 72 -10.40 4.29 1.23
CA ALA A 72 -11.30 3.56 0.33
C ALA A 72 -11.92 2.28 0.94
N GLY A 73 -11.57 1.92 2.18
CA GLY A 73 -12.02 0.68 2.83
C GLY A 73 -10.99 -0.45 2.70
N SER A 74 -10.39 -0.85 3.82
CA SER A 74 -9.25 -1.78 3.82
C SER A 74 -9.62 -3.17 3.34
N TYR A 75 -10.77 -3.70 3.81
CA TYR A 75 -11.15 -5.08 3.55
C TYR A 75 -11.54 -5.32 2.08
N GLU A 76 -12.43 -4.50 1.54
CA GLU A 76 -12.93 -4.63 0.17
C GLU A 76 -11.79 -4.49 -0.84
N VAL A 77 -10.92 -3.49 -0.63
CA VAL A 77 -9.74 -3.29 -1.46
C VAL A 77 -8.77 -4.47 -1.34
N ALA A 78 -8.42 -4.89 -0.12
CA ALA A 78 -7.49 -5.98 0.10
C ALA A 78 -7.99 -7.30 -0.46
N LYS A 79 -9.28 -7.60 -0.32
CA LYS A 79 -9.93 -8.78 -0.89
C LYS A 79 -9.90 -8.76 -2.42
N THR A 80 -10.27 -7.63 -3.03
CA THR A 80 -10.19 -7.44 -4.48
C THR A 80 -8.77 -7.67 -5.01
N LEU A 81 -7.77 -7.11 -4.33
CA LEU A 81 -6.36 -7.29 -4.71
C LEU A 81 -5.91 -8.76 -4.57
N GLN A 82 -6.34 -9.45 -3.52
CA GLN A 82 -6.05 -10.87 -3.33
C GLN A 82 -6.70 -11.74 -4.43
N GLU A 83 -7.96 -11.48 -4.79
CA GLU A 83 -8.65 -12.16 -5.89
C GLU A 83 -7.97 -11.93 -7.24
N HIS A 84 -7.35 -10.77 -7.43
CA HIS A 84 -6.54 -10.43 -8.60
C HIS A 84 -5.06 -10.82 -8.46
N ARG A 85 -4.72 -11.68 -7.48
CA ARG A 85 -3.41 -12.32 -7.32
C ARG A 85 -2.25 -11.33 -7.27
N VAL A 86 -2.36 -10.27 -6.47
CA VAL A 86 -1.20 -9.44 -6.15
C VAL A 86 -0.23 -10.23 -5.26
N ASP A 87 1.07 -10.03 -5.47
CA ASP A 87 2.09 -10.80 -4.73
C ASP A 87 2.15 -10.41 -3.26
N TYR A 88 2.06 -9.12 -2.97
CA TYR A 88 2.11 -8.56 -1.63
C TYR A 88 1.10 -7.44 -1.44
N GLN A 89 0.60 -7.31 -0.24
CA GLN A 89 -0.08 -6.12 0.24
C GLN A 89 0.77 -5.44 1.30
N ALA A 90 0.69 -4.12 1.43
CA ALA A 90 1.46 -3.41 2.45
C ALA A 90 0.56 -2.43 3.20
N VAL A 91 0.64 -2.49 4.53
CA VAL A 91 -0.08 -1.61 5.47
C VAL A 91 0.90 -0.82 6.33
N ALA A 92 0.42 0.18 7.06
CA ALA A 92 1.28 1.01 7.87
C ALA A 92 1.72 0.30 9.16
N VAL A 93 0.79 -0.23 9.93
CA VAL A 93 1.00 -0.77 11.28
C VAL A 93 0.46 -2.20 11.43
N ALA A 94 0.88 -2.89 12.48
CA ALA A 94 0.52 -4.28 12.73
C ALA A 94 -1.00 -4.48 12.93
N ASP A 95 -1.68 -3.50 13.50
CA ASP A 95 -3.12 -3.57 13.73
C ASP A 95 -3.89 -3.64 12.41
N GLU A 96 -3.57 -2.80 11.42
CA GLU A 96 -4.16 -2.90 10.08
C GLU A 96 -3.95 -4.30 9.46
N GLY A 97 -2.74 -4.85 9.60
CA GLY A 97 -2.41 -6.19 9.10
C GLY A 97 -3.19 -7.29 9.80
N SER A 98 -3.34 -7.21 11.13
CA SER A 98 -4.09 -8.17 11.93
C SER A 98 -5.59 -8.15 11.61
N GLU A 99 -6.15 -6.96 11.38
CA GLU A 99 -7.54 -6.80 10.93
C GLU A 99 -7.78 -7.45 9.57
N LEU A 100 -6.88 -7.25 8.61
CA LEU A 100 -6.96 -7.92 7.31
C LEU A 100 -6.86 -9.45 7.45
N ARG A 101 -5.99 -9.96 8.32
CA ARG A 101 -5.91 -11.41 8.60
C ARG A 101 -7.20 -11.96 9.18
N LYS A 102 -7.79 -11.28 10.18
CA LYS A 102 -9.09 -11.65 10.78
C LYS A 102 -10.22 -11.63 9.76
N ALA A 103 -10.14 -10.73 8.79
CA ALA A 103 -11.08 -10.63 7.67
C ALA A 103 -10.85 -11.68 6.56
N GLY A 104 -9.84 -12.57 6.68
CA GLY A 104 -9.61 -13.67 5.74
C GLY A 104 -8.60 -13.38 4.62
N ILE A 105 -7.81 -12.31 4.72
CA ILE A 105 -6.72 -12.08 3.78
C ILE A 105 -5.56 -13.02 4.11
N THR A 106 -5.16 -13.87 3.17
CA THR A 106 -4.15 -14.93 3.33
C THR A 106 -2.81 -14.62 2.65
N GLY A 107 -2.81 -13.71 1.67
CA GLY A 107 -1.59 -13.29 0.95
C GLY A 107 -0.54 -12.65 1.86
N SER A 108 0.70 -12.48 1.40
CA SER A 108 1.76 -11.82 2.17
C SER A 108 1.43 -10.36 2.46
N ILE A 109 1.59 -9.94 3.72
CA ILE A 109 1.34 -8.57 4.18
C ILE A 109 2.62 -7.99 4.79
N ILE A 110 3.08 -6.87 4.22
CA ILE A 110 4.23 -6.12 4.70
C ILE A 110 3.75 -5.02 5.67
N ILE A 111 4.41 -4.90 6.82
CA ILE A 111 4.19 -3.82 7.79
C ILE A 111 5.28 -2.77 7.60
N MET A 112 4.88 -1.58 7.14
CA MET A 112 5.81 -0.50 6.76
C MET A 112 6.34 0.30 7.94
N ASN A 113 5.71 0.23 9.11
CA ASN A 113 6.13 0.93 10.32
C ASN A 113 5.84 0.07 11.54
N PRO A 114 6.58 -1.05 11.71
CA PRO A 114 6.35 -1.95 12.84
C PRO A 114 6.76 -1.30 14.16
N GLU A 115 5.91 -1.40 15.15
CA GLU A 115 6.19 -1.00 16.52
C GLU A 115 6.77 -2.18 17.31
N MET A 116 7.74 -1.91 18.18
CA MET A 116 8.36 -2.98 18.99
C MET A 116 7.39 -3.65 19.95
N THR A 117 6.34 -2.95 20.37
CA THR A 117 5.27 -3.49 21.21
C THR A 117 4.36 -4.47 20.47
N ALA A 118 4.41 -4.48 19.14
CA ALA A 118 3.55 -5.29 18.27
C ALA A 118 4.23 -6.58 17.75
N PHE A 119 5.44 -6.93 18.18
CA PHE A 119 6.17 -8.10 17.66
C PHE A 119 5.37 -9.40 17.79
N LYS A 120 4.72 -9.61 18.93
CA LYS A 120 3.86 -10.78 19.11
C LYS A 120 2.74 -10.83 18.04
N THR A 121 2.10 -9.71 17.74
CA THR A 121 1.09 -9.59 16.67
C THR A 121 1.69 -9.92 15.31
N LEU A 122 2.92 -9.47 15.02
CA LEU A 122 3.60 -9.84 13.77
C LEU A 122 3.76 -11.34 13.62
N PHE A 123 4.19 -12.02 14.69
CA PHE A 123 4.41 -13.46 14.70
C PHE A 123 3.09 -14.24 14.60
N ASP A 124 2.12 -13.92 15.45
CA ASP A 124 0.83 -14.61 15.51
C ASP A 124 0.05 -14.53 14.19
N TYR A 125 0.12 -13.39 13.51
CA TYR A 125 -0.58 -13.15 12.25
C TYR A 125 0.31 -13.30 11.00
N LYS A 126 1.57 -13.72 11.15
CA LYS A 126 2.53 -13.88 10.03
C LYS A 126 2.61 -12.63 9.16
N LEU A 127 2.84 -11.49 9.80
CA LEU A 127 3.00 -10.19 9.16
C LEU A 127 4.49 -9.90 9.00
N GLU A 128 4.90 -9.51 7.79
CA GLU A 128 6.31 -9.37 7.42
C GLU A 128 6.78 -7.91 7.66
N PRO A 129 7.59 -7.60 8.70
CA PRO A 129 7.94 -6.23 9.03
C PRO A 129 9.04 -5.62 8.14
N GLU A 130 8.91 -4.31 7.85
CA GLU A 130 10.02 -3.46 7.45
C GLU A 130 11.03 -3.36 8.60
N VAL A 131 12.32 -3.46 8.30
CA VAL A 131 13.40 -3.26 9.28
C VAL A 131 14.34 -2.18 8.76
N TYR A 132 14.48 -1.09 9.51
CA TYR A 132 15.12 0.14 9.09
C TYR A 132 16.28 0.61 10.00
N SER A 133 16.53 -0.10 11.11
CA SER A 133 17.60 0.25 12.06
C SER A 133 18.12 -0.98 12.80
N PHE A 134 19.35 -0.91 13.30
CA PHE A 134 19.92 -1.97 14.14
C PHE A 134 19.12 -2.15 15.44
N HIS A 135 18.65 -1.07 16.03
CA HIS A 135 17.83 -1.13 17.24
C HIS A 135 16.56 -1.98 17.05
N LEU A 136 15.83 -1.73 15.95
CA LEU A 136 14.63 -2.51 15.60
C LEU A 136 15.00 -3.96 15.26
N LEU A 137 16.07 -4.18 14.50
CA LEU A 137 16.56 -5.50 14.13
C LEU A 137 16.91 -6.34 15.35
N ASP A 138 17.70 -5.79 16.28
CA ASP A 138 18.13 -6.49 17.47
C ASP A 138 16.97 -6.81 18.42
N ALA A 139 16.02 -5.88 18.56
CA ALA A 139 14.82 -6.12 19.35
C ALA A 139 13.94 -7.22 18.75
N LEU A 140 13.76 -7.22 17.43
CA LEU A 140 12.98 -8.24 16.72
C LEU A 140 13.65 -9.61 16.80
N ILE A 141 14.96 -9.70 16.61
CA ILE A 141 15.72 -10.94 16.75
C ILE A 141 15.56 -11.50 18.16
N LYS A 142 15.78 -10.67 19.18
CA LYS A 142 15.65 -11.08 20.59
C LYS A 142 14.27 -11.63 20.90
N GLU A 143 13.20 -10.99 20.43
CA GLU A 143 11.83 -11.45 20.69
C GLU A 143 11.53 -12.73 19.89
N ALA A 144 11.99 -12.84 18.64
CA ALA A 144 11.84 -14.05 17.83
C ALA A 144 12.57 -15.26 18.46
N GLU A 145 13.81 -15.07 18.97
CA GLU A 145 14.57 -16.10 19.69
C GLU A 145 13.84 -16.56 20.95
N LYS A 146 13.26 -15.63 21.71
CA LYS A 146 12.48 -15.95 22.92
C LYS A 146 11.24 -16.79 22.60
N GLU A 147 10.59 -16.52 21.48
CA GLU A 147 9.42 -17.30 21.00
C GLU A 147 9.83 -18.57 20.23
N GLY A 148 11.13 -18.87 20.10
CA GLY A 148 11.64 -20.02 19.35
C GLY A 148 11.44 -19.95 17.83
N ILE A 149 11.25 -18.75 17.30
CA ILE A 149 11.00 -18.50 15.87
C ILE A 149 12.31 -18.48 15.11
N THR A 150 12.32 -19.14 13.95
CA THR A 150 13.47 -19.13 13.03
C THR A 150 13.03 -18.72 11.61
N ASN A 151 13.94 -18.07 10.88
CA ASN A 151 13.74 -17.64 9.50
C ASN A 151 12.47 -16.78 9.30
N PHE A 152 12.11 -15.95 10.28
CA PHE A 152 11.00 -15.04 10.13
C PHE A 152 11.30 -13.99 9.05
N PRO A 153 10.45 -13.85 8.02
CA PRO A 153 10.74 -12.97 6.88
C PRO A 153 10.70 -11.50 7.26
N ILE A 154 11.72 -10.77 6.86
CA ILE A 154 11.83 -9.31 7.07
C ILE A 154 12.14 -8.59 5.75
N HIS A 155 11.77 -7.32 5.68
CA HIS A 155 12.03 -6.44 4.54
C HIS A 155 12.99 -5.33 4.95
N ILE A 156 14.22 -5.41 4.45
CA ILE A 156 15.29 -4.44 4.79
C ILE A 156 15.05 -3.13 4.07
N LYS A 157 14.99 -2.03 4.82
CA LYS A 157 14.90 -0.68 4.25
C LYS A 157 16.26 -0.01 4.21
N LEU A 158 16.65 0.48 3.04
CA LEU A 158 17.82 1.34 2.84
C LEU A 158 17.40 2.79 2.68
N ASP A 159 18.17 3.70 3.26
CA ASP A 159 18.05 5.13 2.99
C ASP A 159 19.04 5.53 1.90
N THR A 160 18.52 5.80 0.71
CA THR A 160 19.32 6.26 -0.43
C THR A 160 19.09 7.74 -0.76
N GLY A 161 18.56 8.50 0.20
CA GLY A 161 18.39 9.94 0.05
C GLY A 161 17.03 10.51 0.47
N MET A 162 16.14 9.70 1.06
CA MET A 162 14.87 10.20 1.62
C MET A 162 15.04 10.76 3.03
N HIS A 163 16.03 10.26 3.77
CA HIS A 163 16.37 10.69 5.14
C HIS A 163 15.21 10.64 6.12
N ARG A 164 14.41 9.55 6.02
CA ARG A 164 13.30 9.29 6.95
C ARG A 164 13.53 8.03 7.77
N LEU A 165 13.66 6.90 7.14
CA LEU A 165 13.92 5.58 7.74
C LEU A 165 14.79 4.76 6.78
N GLY A 166 15.65 3.91 7.32
CA GLY A 166 16.48 3.00 6.53
C GLY A 166 17.93 2.97 7.03
N PHE A 167 18.60 1.85 6.76
CA PHE A 167 20.06 1.76 6.94
C PHE A 167 20.74 2.61 5.87
N ALA A 168 21.79 3.33 6.23
CA ALA A 168 22.63 3.99 5.26
C ALA A 168 23.38 2.95 4.40
N PRO A 169 23.73 3.24 3.13
CA PRO A 169 24.49 2.32 2.30
C PRO A 169 25.78 1.82 2.96
N GLU A 170 26.47 2.66 3.69
CA GLU A 170 27.70 2.36 4.46
C GLU A 170 27.47 1.40 5.63
N ASP A 171 26.26 1.26 6.13
CA ASP A 171 25.90 0.31 7.19
C ASP A 171 25.72 -1.13 6.68
N VAL A 172 25.61 -1.33 5.37
CA VAL A 172 25.29 -2.65 4.79
C VAL A 172 26.29 -3.76 5.17
N PRO A 173 27.61 -3.52 5.22
CA PRO A 173 28.54 -4.56 5.70
C PRO A 173 28.29 -4.98 7.16
N ALA A 174 27.99 -4.04 8.05
CA ALA A 174 27.64 -4.34 9.44
C ALA A 174 26.30 -5.08 9.55
N LEU A 175 25.32 -4.68 8.75
CA LEU A 175 24.01 -5.33 8.64
C LEU A 175 24.15 -6.79 8.17
N ILE A 176 24.95 -7.05 7.14
CA ILE A 176 25.26 -8.41 6.65
C ILE A 176 25.85 -9.25 7.78
N LYS A 177 26.83 -8.72 8.49
CA LYS A 177 27.46 -9.42 9.63
C LYS A 177 26.43 -9.77 10.69
N ARG A 178 25.54 -8.81 11.03
CA ARG A 178 24.48 -9.02 12.02
C ARG A 178 23.46 -10.06 11.59
N LEU A 179 23.03 -10.02 10.36
CA LEU A 179 22.06 -10.97 9.80
C LEU A 179 22.62 -12.40 9.70
N LYS A 180 23.91 -12.56 9.38
CA LYS A 180 24.59 -13.87 9.35
C LYS A 180 24.85 -14.45 10.73
N GLY A 181 24.93 -13.62 11.76
CA GLY A 181 25.19 -14.05 13.13
C GLY A 181 23.98 -14.56 13.90
N GLN A 182 22.85 -14.85 13.22
CA GLN A 182 21.61 -15.31 13.82
C GLN A 182 20.77 -16.12 12.82
N ASN A 183 19.73 -16.80 13.30
CA ASN A 183 18.80 -17.58 12.46
C ASN A 183 17.31 -17.27 12.75
N ALA A 184 17.02 -16.30 13.61
CA ALA A 184 15.68 -15.91 13.99
C ALA A 184 14.93 -15.24 12.82
N VAL A 185 15.61 -14.37 12.05
CA VAL A 185 15.03 -13.67 10.92
C VAL A 185 15.80 -13.91 9.63
N ILE A 186 15.10 -13.75 8.49
CA ILE A 186 15.68 -13.91 7.15
C ILE A 186 15.29 -12.73 6.25
N PRO A 187 16.24 -12.07 5.56
CA PRO A 187 15.91 -10.99 4.63
C PRO A 187 15.15 -11.55 3.41
N ARG A 188 13.87 -11.21 3.30
CA ARG A 188 13.00 -11.55 2.18
C ARG A 188 13.16 -10.58 1.03
N SER A 189 13.25 -9.30 1.35
CA SER A 189 13.50 -8.25 0.37
C SER A 189 14.39 -7.14 0.92
N VAL A 190 14.91 -6.34 0.01
CA VAL A 190 15.59 -5.09 0.30
C VAL A 190 15.01 -3.98 -0.58
N PHE A 191 14.76 -2.81 0.00
CA PHE A 191 14.14 -1.72 -0.72
C PHE A 191 14.57 -0.33 -0.24
N SER A 192 14.34 0.65 -1.10
CA SER A 192 14.40 2.06 -0.78
C SER A 192 13.17 2.79 -1.32
N HIS A 193 13.12 4.12 -1.24
CA HIS A 193 11.98 4.90 -1.71
C HIS A 193 12.44 6.09 -2.54
N MET A 194 11.92 6.20 -3.77
CA MET A 194 12.15 7.34 -4.65
C MET A 194 11.39 8.56 -4.15
N VAL A 195 12.10 9.66 -3.92
CA VAL A 195 11.52 10.90 -3.37
C VAL A 195 10.93 11.79 -4.45
N GLY A 196 11.63 11.94 -5.56
CA GLY A 196 11.30 12.90 -6.62
C GLY A 196 10.96 12.25 -7.96
N SER A 197 10.53 10.98 -7.97
CA SER A 197 10.24 10.24 -9.21
C SER A 197 9.03 10.76 -9.99
N ASP A 198 8.23 11.63 -9.41
CA ASP A 198 7.04 12.24 -9.98
C ASP A 198 7.31 13.55 -10.75
N SER A 199 8.56 14.05 -10.75
CA SER A 199 8.91 15.31 -11.41
C SER A 199 10.27 15.23 -12.09
N GLU A 200 10.33 15.69 -13.36
CA GLU A 200 11.55 15.69 -14.18
C GLU A 200 12.69 16.52 -13.58
N GLN A 201 12.37 17.60 -12.86
CA GLN A 201 13.38 18.43 -12.21
C GLN A 201 14.24 17.65 -11.20
N PHE A 202 13.75 16.50 -10.69
CA PHE A 202 14.46 15.65 -9.74
C PHE A 202 15.06 14.40 -10.36
N ASP A 203 15.07 14.25 -11.68
CA ASP A 203 15.58 13.04 -12.35
C ASP A 203 17.04 12.73 -12.00
N ALA A 204 17.89 13.77 -11.97
CA ALA A 204 19.28 13.60 -11.60
C ALA A 204 19.44 13.06 -10.15
N PHE A 205 18.60 13.51 -9.23
CA PHE A 205 18.58 13.04 -7.86
C PHE A 205 18.01 11.61 -7.78
N THR A 206 16.92 11.33 -8.48
CA THR A 206 16.30 9.99 -8.55
C THR A 206 17.28 8.95 -9.11
N ARG A 207 18.06 9.28 -10.15
CA ARG A 207 19.11 8.40 -10.68
C ARG A 207 20.24 8.15 -9.70
N LYS A 208 20.62 9.14 -8.87
CA LYS A 208 21.58 8.93 -7.77
C LYS A 208 21.02 7.98 -6.71
N GLN A 209 19.74 8.10 -6.36
CA GLN A 209 19.08 7.15 -5.45
C GLN A 209 19.08 5.72 -6.00
N ILE A 210 18.79 5.55 -7.30
CA ILE A 210 18.81 4.25 -7.98
C ILE A 210 20.21 3.66 -7.94
N ALA A 211 21.26 4.43 -8.27
CA ALA A 211 22.65 3.97 -8.27
C ALA A 211 23.11 3.53 -6.87
N ALA A 212 22.84 4.33 -5.85
CA ALA A 212 23.15 3.98 -4.46
C ALA A 212 22.40 2.72 -3.99
N PHE A 213 21.14 2.58 -4.40
CA PHE A 213 20.34 1.38 -4.13
C PHE A 213 20.90 0.14 -4.83
N GLU A 214 21.27 0.26 -6.11
CA GLU A 214 21.87 -0.84 -6.88
C GLU A 214 23.12 -1.38 -6.21
N GLU A 215 24.05 -0.51 -5.83
CA GLU A 215 25.30 -0.87 -5.17
C GLU A 215 25.03 -1.57 -3.83
N ALA A 216 24.27 -0.95 -2.95
CA ALA A 216 24.00 -1.45 -1.60
C ALA A 216 23.18 -2.75 -1.60
N SER A 217 22.16 -2.84 -2.47
CA SER A 217 21.30 -4.04 -2.57
C SER A 217 22.04 -5.22 -3.21
N THR A 218 22.94 -4.96 -4.16
CA THR A 218 23.79 -5.99 -4.77
C THR A 218 24.79 -6.55 -3.74
N LEU A 219 25.41 -5.69 -2.92
CA LEU A 219 26.27 -6.14 -1.85
C LEU A 219 25.52 -7.05 -0.86
N LEU A 220 24.29 -6.66 -0.49
CA LEU A 220 23.46 -7.47 0.40
C LEU A 220 23.10 -8.81 -0.27
N GLN A 221 22.64 -8.81 -1.52
CA GLN A 221 22.27 -10.04 -2.23
C GLN A 221 23.44 -11.03 -2.35
N ASN A 222 24.65 -10.54 -2.67
CA ASN A 222 25.83 -11.38 -2.83
C ASN A 222 26.28 -12.03 -1.51
N ALA A 223 25.85 -11.51 -0.39
CA ALA A 223 26.16 -12.06 0.92
C ALA A 223 25.32 -13.28 1.31
N PHE A 224 24.19 -13.53 0.63
CA PHE A 224 23.23 -14.59 0.97
C PHE A 224 22.99 -15.53 -0.22
N PRO A 225 22.84 -16.86 0.03
CA PRO A 225 22.62 -17.83 -1.04
C PRO A 225 21.18 -17.81 -1.60
N HIS A 226 20.20 -17.31 -0.82
CA HIS A 226 18.82 -17.21 -1.24
C HIS A 226 18.55 -15.87 -1.95
N LYS A 227 17.52 -15.86 -2.78
CA LYS A 227 17.09 -14.65 -3.48
C LYS A 227 16.48 -13.65 -2.48
N ILE A 228 17.03 -12.44 -2.46
CA ILE A 228 16.48 -11.27 -1.76
C ILE A 228 15.83 -10.38 -2.82
N LEU A 229 14.51 -10.16 -2.73
CA LEU A 229 13.77 -9.37 -3.72
C LEU A 229 14.16 -7.89 -3.59
N ARG A 230 14.61 -7.27 -4.68
CA ARG A 230 15.03 -5.86 -4.72
C ARG A 230 13.91 -5.00 -5.25
N HIS A 231 13.60 -3.87 -4.60
CA HIS A 231 12.56 -2.95 -5.07
C HIS A 231 12.78 -1.50 -4.63
N ILE A 232 12.60 -0.56 -5.56
CA ILE A 232 12.70 0.88 -5.28
C ILE A 232 11.53 1.69 -5.86
N CYS A 233 10.97 1.29 -7.00
CA CYS A 233 9.91 2.01 -7.69
C CYS A 233 8.64 2.14 -6.85
N ASN A 234 8.14 3.37 -6.74
CA ASN A 234 6.77 3.71 -6.37
C ASN A 234 5.89 3.83 -7.64
N SER A 235 4.65 4.33 -7.54
CA SER A 235 3.76 4.49 -8.71
C SER A 235 4.40 5.29 -9.84
N ALA A 236 5.03 6.41 -9.54
CA ALA A 236 5.74 7.24 -10.52
C ALA A 236 6.97 6.53 -11.10
N GLY A 237 7.74 5.85 -10.25
CA GLY A 237 8.92 5.11 -10.67
C GLY A 237 8.61 3.97 -11.62
N ILE A 238 7.46 3.31 -11.49
CA ILE A 238 7.02 2.25 -12.42
C ILE A 238 6.93 2.79 -13.85
N GLU A 239 6.42 3.99 -14.03
CA GLU A 239 6.21 4.60 -15.34
C GLU A 239 7.46 5.29 -15.89
N ARG A 240 8.18 6.03 -15.04
CA ARG A 240 9.27 6.92 -15.46
C ARG A 240 10.65 6.28 -15.43
N PHE A 241 10.85 5.21 -14.65
CA PHE A 241 12.14 4.53 -14.47
C PHE A 241 11.99 3.01 -14.62
N PRO A 242 11.54 2.51 -15.79
CA PRO A 242 11.30 1.08 -16.00
C PRO A 242 12.56 0.22 -15.80
N GLU A 243 13.77 0.81 -15.96
CA GLU A 243 15.04 0.16 -15.70
C GLU A 243 15.23 -0.19 -14.22
N ALA A 244 14.58 0.52 -13.30
CA ALA A 244 14.68 0.36 -11.85
C ALA A 244 13.56 -0.50 -11.23
N GLN A 245 12.79 -1.25 -12.00
CA GLN A 245 11.73 -2.12 -11.49
C GLN A 245 12.27 -3.29 -10.66
N TYR A 246 13.49 -3.76 -10.95
CA TYR A 246 14.13 -4.90 -10.30
C TYR A 246 13.21 -6.14 -10.20
N ASP A 247 13.13 -6.74 -8.99
CA ASP A 247 12.33 -7.94 -8.76
C ASP A 247 10.89 -7.63 -8.35
N MET A 248 10.64 -6.40 -7.86
CA MET A 248 9.33 -6.02 -7.31
C MET A 248 9.13 -4.50 -7.36
N VAL A 249 7.88 -4.06 -7.44
CA VAL A 249 7.49 -2.64 -7.39
C VAL A 249 6.42 -2.40 -6.34
N ARG A 250 6.26 -1.15 -5.90
CA ARG A 250 5.25 -0.76 -4.92
C ARG A 250 4.25 0.21 -5.52
N LEU A 251 3.06 -0.30 -5.83
CA LEU A 251 1.95 0.47 -6.36
C LEU A 251 1.17 1.09 -5.18
N GLY A 252 1.22 2.41 -5.09
CA GLY A 252 0.53 3.20 -4.08
C GLY A 252 -0.59 4.04 -4.68
N ILE A 253 -0.38 5.36 -4.74
CA ILE A 253 -1.41 6.32 -5.11
C ILE A 253 -1.96 6.12 -6.52
N GLY A 254 -1.17 5.57 -7.45
CA GLY A 254 -1.61 5.22 -8.80
C GLY A 254 -2.73 4.19 -8.80
N LEU A 255 -2.74 3.26 -7.84
CA LEU A 255 -3.83 2.28 -7.69
C LEU A 255 -5.18 2.99 -7.44
N TYR A 256 -5.15 4.11 -6.71
CA TYR A 256 -6.34 4.87 -6.28
C TYR A 256 -6.75 5.97 -7.26
N GLY A 257 -6.13 6.03 -8.43
CA GLY A 257 -6.55 6.93 -9.50
C GLY A 257 -5.83 8.28 -9.54
N VAL A 258 -4.62 8.37 -8.97
CA VAL A 258 -3.77 9.57 -9.07
C VAL A 258 -2.48 9.19 -9.78
N SER A 259 -2.33 9.63 -11.03
CA SER A 259 -1.09 9.47 -11.80
C SER A 259 -0.20 10.69 -11.65
N PRO A 260 1.11 10.49 -11.47
CA PRO A 260 2.08 11.59 -11.50
C PRO A 260 2.36 12.11 -12.91
N ILE A 261 1.95 11.38 -13.95
CA ILE A 261 2.24 11.69 -15.35
C ILE A 261 1.00 12.24 -16.04
N ASP A 262 -0.06 11.44 -16.12
CA ASP A 262 -1.30 11.80 -16.79
C ASP A 262 -2.51 11.13 -16.14
N ASN A 263 -3.32 11.94 -15.46
CA ASN A 263 -4.54 11.45 -14.82
C ASN A 263 -5.63 11.01 -15.82
N SER A 264 -5.50 11.28 -17.10
CA SER A 264 -6.45 10.81 -18.12
C SER A 264 -6.31 9.32 -18.44
N ILE A 265 -5.17 8.71 -18.08
CA ILE A 265 -4.85 7.32 -18.40
C ILE A 265 -5.42 6.35 -17.38
N ILE A 266 -5.53 6.76 -16.11
CA ILE A 266 -6.01 5.92 -15.01
C ILE A 266 -7.40 6.34 -14.55
N ASN A 267 -8.13 5.38 -13.98
CA ASN A 267 -9.52 5.59 -13.59
C ASN A 267 -9.63 6.22 -12.20
N ASN A 268 -10.57 7.14 -12.03
CA ASN A 268 -10.93 7.65 -10.72
C ASN A 268 -11.62 6.55 -9.89
N VAL A 269 -11.07 6.26 -8.71
CA VAL A 269 -11.56 5.19 -7.83
C VAL A 269 -12.60 5.71 -6.83
N SER A 270 -12.41 6.94 -6.35
CA SER A 270 -13.23 7.51 -5.27
C SER A 270 -14.06 8.69 -5.77
N THR A 271 -15.35 8.70 -5.48
CA THR A 271 -16.26 9.81 -5.81
C THR A 271 -17.00 10.26 -4.57
N LEU A 272 -16.78 11.51 -4.13
CA LEU A 272 -17.55 12.11 -3.05
C LEU A 272 -18.80 12.77 -3.62
N LYS A 273 -19.98 12.34 -3.15
CA LYS A 273 -21.28 12.91 -3.49
C LYS A 273 -21.90 13.52 -2.24
N THR A 274 -22.51 14.70 -2.38
CA THR A 274 -23.25 15.35 -1.30
C THR A 274 -24.42 16.15 -1.84
N THR A 275 -25.42 16.40 -1.02
CA THR A 275 -26.56 17.26 -1.35
C THR A 275 -26.22 18.71 -1.02
N ILE A 276 -26.44 19.61 -1.97
CA ILE A 276 -26.30 21.04 -1.74
C ILE A 276 -27.47 21.51 -0.90
N LEU A 277 -27.23 21.84 0.37
CA LEU A 277 -28.24 22.27 1.31
C LEU A 277 -28.65 23.73 1.11
N ARG A 278 -27.78 24.56 0.57
CA ARG A 278 -28.04 25.98 0.33
C ARG A 278 -27.26 26.51 -0.85
N TYR A 279 -27.94 27.20 -1.73
CA TYR A 279 -27.34 28.00 -2.78
C TYR A 279 -27.50 29.50 -2.44
N ALA A 280 -26.39 30.24 -2.41
CA ALA A 280 -26.42 31.67 -2.15
C ALA A 280 -25.34 32.40 -2.95
N THR A 281 -25.69 33.55 -3.53
CA THR A 281 -24.71 34.44 -4.18
C THR A 281 -23.89 35.14 -3.09
N CYS A 282 -22.59 34.93 -3.09
CA CYS A 282 -21.69 35.61 -2.16
C CYS A 282 -21.35 37.00 -2.65
N ARG A 283 -21.51 37.99 -1.77
CA ARG A 283 -20.92 39.32 -2.01
C ARG A 283 -19.41 39.24 -1.72
N PRO A 284 -18.56 39.98 -2.45
CA PRO A 284 -17.15 40.09 -2.09
C PRO A 284 -16.98 40.44 -0.60
N MET A 285 -16.03 39.81 0.09
CA MET A 285 -15.69 40.05 1.50
C MET A 285 -16.59 39.43 2.59
N ILE A 286 -17.46 38.48 2.29
CA ILE A 286 -18.16 37.73 3.34
C ILE A 286 -17.21 36.63 3.87
N ARG A 287 -17.03 36.58 5.19
CA ARG A 287 -16.31 35.49 5.89
C ARG A 287 -17.27 34.32 6.13
N TRP A 288 -16.83 33.13 5.72
CA TRP A 288 -17.53 31.88 6.01
C TRP A 288 -16.94 31.23 7.27
N ALA A 289 -17.71 30.43 7.97
CA ALA A 289 -17.33 29.85 9.27
C ALA A 289 -16.01 29.09 9.28
N THR A 290 -15.58 28.53 8.14
CA THR A 290 -14.40 27.68 8.02
C THR A 290 -13.37 28.15 6.98
N VAL A 291 -13.67 29.17 6.16
CA VAL A 291 -12.77 29.65 5.11
C VAL A 291 -12.60 31.16 5.21
N VAL A 292 -11.37 31.62 5.37
CA VAL A 292 -11.03 33.03 5.58
C VAL A 292 -10.97 33.83 4.28
N LYS A 293 -10.85 33.15 3.14
CA LYS A 293 -10.76 33.78 1.81
C LYS A 293 -11.38 32.89 0.75
N VAL A 294 -12.43 33.39 0.11
CA VAL A 294 -12.91 32.85 -1.16
C VAL A 294 -12.43 33.81 -2.25
N ILE A 295 -11.69 33.31 -3.19
CA ILE A 295 -11.21 34.05 -4.37
C ILE A 295 -12.30 34.02 -5.42
#